data_36fcecd5f6d3f8930256c8845977012f
#
_entry.id   36fcecd5f6d3f8930256c8845977012f
#
_cell.length_a   1.000
_cell.length_b   1.000
_cell.length_c   1.000
_cell.angle_alpha   90.00
_cell.angle_beta   90.00
_cell.angle_gamma   90.00
#
_symmetry.space_group_name_H-M   'P 1'
#
loop_
_entity.id
_entity.type
_entity.pdbx_description
1 polymer ?
#
loop_
_entity_poly.entity_id
_entity_poly.type
_entity_poly.pdbx_seq_one_letter_code
_entity_poly.pdbx_strand_id
1 'polypeptide(L)'
;MAHPPRLNDDKPVIWTVSVTRLFELFRDISLEFDHLANITPIQLGFEKAVTYIRKKLANERCDAIIAAGSNGAYLKSRLSVPVILIKPSGYDVLQALAKAGKLTSSIGVVTYQETIPALVAFQKTFNLRLDQRSYITEEDARGQINELKANGTEAVVGAGLITDLAEEAGMTGIFIYSAATVRQAFSDALDMTRMSLRHNAHDATRNALRTRYVLGDMLGQSPQMEQVRQTILLYARSSAAVLIEGETGTGKELAAQAIHREYFARHDARQGKKSHPFVAVNCGAIAESLLEAELFGYEEGAFTGSRRGGRAGLFEIAHGGTLFLDEIGEMPLPLQTRLLRVLEEKEVTRVGGHQPVPVDVRVISATHCNLEEDMRQGQFRRDLFYRLSILRLQLPPLRERVADILPLAESFLKVSLAALSAPFSAALRQGLQASETVLVHYDWPGNIRELRNMMERLALFLSVEPTPDLTPQFCSCYCRNWRASRRKLPLHAY
;
A
#
# COMPACT_ATOMS: atom_id res chain seq x y z
N MET A 1 -38.83 5.72 -5.60
CA MET A 1 -38.04 5.07 -6.66
C MET A 1 -36.58 5.46 -6.40
N ALA A 2 -35.83 4.57 -5.77
CA ALA A 2 -34.41 4.79 -5.47
C ALA A 2 -33.60 4.32 -6.69
N HIS A 3 -32.74 5.17 -7.21
CA HIS A 3 -31.81 4.81 -8.26
C HIS A 3 -30.78 3.80 -7.71
N PRO A 4 -30.45 2.73 -8.46
CA PRO A 4 -29.39 1.82 -8.05
C PRO A 4 -28.03 2.53 -8.06
N PRO A 5 -27.09 2.21 -7.16
CA PRO A 5 -25.77 2.83 -7.12
C PRO A 5 -24.99 2.53 -8.40
N ARG A 6 -24.44 3.57 -9.02
CA ARG A 6 -23.59 3.45 -10.19
C ARG A 6 -22.27 2.79 -9.79
N LEU A 7 -21.96 1.67 -10.39
CA LEU A 7 -20.77 0.82 -10.19
C LEU A 7 -19.42 1.45 -10.60
N ASN A 8 -19.31 2.79 -10.73
CA ASN A 8 -18.13 3.47 -11.26
C ASN A 8 -17.51 4.52 -10.33
N ASP A 9 -17.89 4.58 -9.05
CA ASP A 9 -17.44 5.64 -8.12
C ASP A 9 -16.06 5.39 -7.46
N ASP A 10 -15.39 4.28 -7.77
CA ASP A 10 -14.15 3.86 -7.09
C ASP A 10 -12.84 4.18 -7.84
N LYS A 11 -12.94 4.67 -9.10
CA LYS A 11 -11.75 5.00 -9.87
C LYS A 11 -11.18 6.35 -9.44
N PRO A 12 -9.83 6.50 -9.34
CA PRO A 12 -9.22 7.79 -9.10
C PRO A 12 -9.52 8.77 -10.24
N VAL A 13 -9.71 10.03 -9.90
CA VAL A 13 -9.94 11.12 -10.85
C VAL A 13 -8.63 11.89 -11.05
N ILE A 14 -8.09 11.84 -12.24
CA ILE A 14 -6.82 12.48 -12.60
C ILE A 14 -7.10 13.55 -13.67
N TRP A 15 -6.63 14.78 -13.41
CA TRP A 15 -6.71 15.85 -14.41
C TRP A 15 -5.34 16.05 -15.06
N THR A 16 -5.30 16.06 -16.40
CA THR A 16 -4.11 16.42 -17.16
C THR A 16 -4.18 17.88 -17.59
N VAL A 17 -3.16 18.66 -17.27
CA VAL A 17 -3.16 20.10 -17.54
C VAL A 17 -1.99 20.47 -18.43
N SER A 18 -2.28 20.93 -19.63
CA SER A 18 -1.25 21.31 -20.58
C SER A 18 -1.82 22.29 -21.64
N VAL A 19 -0.91 22.96 -22.30
CA VAL A 19 -1.17 23.72 -23.52
C VAL A 19 -0.38 23.08 -24.67
N THR A 20 -0.89 23.19 -25.91
CA THR A 20 -0.21 22.79 -27.14
C THR A 20 0.13 21.29 -27.29
N ARG A 21 1.32 20.93 -27.79
CA ARG A 21 1.74 19.55 -28.17
C ARG A 21 1.63 18.52 -27.05
N LEU A 22 1.83 18.91 -25.82
CA LEU A 22 1.68 17.98 -24.67
C LEU A 22 0.21 17.58 -24.46
N PHE A 23 -0.75 18.42 -24.84
CA PHE A 23 -2.16 18.10 -24.73
C PHE A 23 -2.55 16.92 -25.64
N GLU A 24 -2.06 16.90 -26.88
CA GLU A 24 -2.31 15.79 -27.80
C GLU A 24 -1.70 14.50 -27.29
N LEU A 25 -0.45 14.56 -26.79
CA LEU A 25 0.22 13.41 -26.22
C LEU A 25 -0.49 12.88 -24.97
N PHE A 26 -1.03 13.75 -24.13
CA PHE A 26 -1.88 13.36 -23.00
C PHE A 26 -3.15 12.66 -23.45
N ARG A 27 -3.83 13.22 -24.44
CA ARG A 27 -5.07 12.65 -24.97
C ARG A 27 -4.86 11.24 -25.52
N ASP A 28 -3.80 11.04 -26.28
CA ASP A 28 -3.52 9.74 -26.90
C ASP A 28 -3.17 8.67 -25.85
N ILE A 29 -2.35 9.03 -24.86
CA ILE A 29 -1.92 8.10 -23.80
C ILE A 29 -3.01 7.88 -22.76
N SER A 30 -3.88 8.85 -22.49
CA SER A 30 -4.97 8.71 -21.50
C SER A 30 -5.87 7.51 -21.80
N LEU A 31 -6.09 7.20 -23.09
CA LEU A 31 -6.89 6.05 -23.52
C LEU A 31 -6.35 4.72 -23.00
N GLU A 32 -5.03 4.60 -22.81
CA GLU A 32 -4.41 3.39 -22.26
C GLU A 32 -4.78 3.19 -20.78
N PHE A 33 -5.15 4.26 -20.06
CA PHE A 33 -5.40 4.28 -18.62
C PHE A 33 -6.88 4.47 -18.24
N ASP A 34 -7.80 4.63 -19.19
CA ASP A 34 -9.23 4.84 -18.93
C ASP A 34 -9.89 3.69 -18.14
N HIS A 35 -9.31 2.49 -18.22
CA HIS A 35 -9.78 1.36 -17.43
C HIS A 35 -9.34 1.43 -15.95
N LEU A 36 -8.33 2.26 -15.59
CA LEU A 36 -7.75 2.41 -14.26
C LEU A 36 -8.15 3.71 -13.56
N ALA A 37 -8.43 4.79 -14.28
CA ALA A 37 -8.74 6.11 -13.74
C ALA A 37 -9.76 6.86 -14.61
N ASN A 38 -10.47 7.82 -14.01
CA ASN A 38 -11.25 8.81 -14.74
C ASN A 38 -10.35 9.99 -15.09
N ILE A 39 -9.99 10.14 -16.36
CA ILE A 39 -9.03 11.15 -16.79
C ILE A 39 -9.76 12.32 -17.44
N THR A 40 -9.50 13.54 -16.97
CA THR A 40 -10.08 14.76 -17.53
C THR A 40 -8.97 15.67 -18.07
N PRO A 41 -8.90 15.89 -19.39
CA PRO A 41 -7.93 16.82 -19.96
C PRO A 41 -8.38 18.28 -19.82
N ILE A 42 -7.44 19.16 -19.47
CA ILE A 42 -7.63 20.60 -19.30
C ILE A 42 -6.60 21.31 -20.18
N GLN A 43 -7.06 21.99 -21.21
CA GLN A 43 -6.22 22.74 -22.16
C GLN A 43 -6.11 24.21 -21.74
N LEU A 44 -5.48 24.44 -20.58
CA LEU A 44 -5.25 25.78 -20.02
C LEU A 44 -3.85 25.85 -19.42
N GLY A 45 -3.30 27.09 -19.33
CA GLY A 45 -2.00 27.32 -18.73
C GLY A 45 -2.04 28.38 -17.64
N PHE A 46 -1.06 28.33 -16.75
CA PHE A 46 -0.74 29.31 -15.72
C PHE A 46 -1.96 29.77 -14.89
N GLU A 47 -2.18 31.09 -14.77
CA GLU A 47 -3.23 31.66 -13.92
C GLU A 47 -4.64 31.26 -14.38
N LYS A 48 -4.86 31.14 -15.70
CA LYS A 48 -6.15 30.69 -16.24
C LYS A 48 -6.46 29.25 -15.81
N ALA A 49 -5.44 28.38 -15.79
CA ALA A 49 -5.59 27.02 -15.31
C ALA A 49 -5.87 26.97 -13.81
N VAL A 50 -5.15 27.75 -12.98
CA VAL A 50 -5.37 27.82 -11.54
C VAL A 50 -6.80 28.26 -11.20
N THR A 51 -7.27 29.35 -11.84
CA THR A 51 -8.61 29.88 -11.62
C THR A 51 -9.69 28.86 -12.03
N TYR A 52 -9.54 28.23 -13.19
CA TYR A 52 -10.46 27.21 -13.65
C TYR A 52 -10.49 25.99 -12.73
N ILE A 53 -9.30 25.47 -12.36
CA ILE A 53 -9.16 24.30 -11.49
C ILE A 53 -9.75 24.56 -10.11
N ARG A 54 -9.50 25.72 -9.49
CA ARG A 54 -10.10 26.08 -8.19
C ARG A 54 -11.63 26.11 -8.24
N LYS A 55 -12.20 26.67 -9.32
CA LYS A 55 -13.66 26.68 -9.51
C LYS A 55 -14.21 25.27 -9.72
N LYS A 56 -13.49 24.44 -10.46
CA LYS A 56 -13.89 23.05 -10.74
C LYS A 56 -13.78 22.14 -9.50
N LEU A 57 -12.75 22.34 -8.66
CA LEU A 57 -12.56 21.63 -7.39
C LEU A 57 -13.66 21.90 -6.36
N ALA A 58 -14.40 23.00 -6.47
CA ALA A 58 -15.55 23.28 -5.60
C ALA A 58 -16.72 22.30 -5.85
N ASN A 59 -16.82 21.72 -7.05
CA ASN A 59 -17.95 20.89 -7.47
C ASN A 59 -17.54 19.46 -7.90
N GLU A 60 -16.29 19.23 -8.19
CA GLU A 60 -15.80 17.95 -8.71
C GLU A 60 -14.59 17.46 -7.94
N ARG A 61 -14.49 16.14 -7.77
CA ARG A 61 -13.34 15.47 -7.16
C ARG A 61 -12.15 15.47 -8.12
N CYS A 62 -10.96 15.72 -7.60
CA CYS A 62 -9.70 15.49 -8.30
C CYS A 62 -8.67 14.94 -7.31
N ASP A 63 -8.11 13.77 -7.61
CA ASP A 63 -7.17 13.09 -6.72
C ASP A 63 -5.72 13.43 -7.06
N ALA A 64 -5.42 13.74 -8.33
CA ALA A 64 -4.11 14.17 -8.79
C ALA A 64 -4.19 14.98 -10.08
N ILE A 65 -3.20 15.83 -10.29
CA ILE A 65 -3.02 16.59 -11.53
C ILE A 65 -1.68 16.20 -12.15
N ILE A 66 -1.66 15.93 -13.45
CA ILE A 66 -0.42 15.71 -14.21
C ILE A 66 -0.15 16.93 -15.08
N ALA A 67 1.03 17.50 -14.96
CA ALA A 67 1.44 18.65 -15.76
C ALA A 67 2.98 18.65 -15.98
N ALA A 68 3.48 19.48 -16.88
CA ALA A 68 4.90 19.51 -17.22
C ALA A 68 5.45 20.93 -17.28
N GLY A 69 6.78 21.05 -17.22
CA GLY A 69 7.54 22.28 -17.41
C GLY A 69 7.13 23.41 -16.47
N SER A 70 7.24 24.64 -16.93
CA SER A 70 6.90 25.86 -16.16
C SER A 70 5.44 25.90 -15.73
N ASN A 71 4.51 25.46 -16.60
CA ASN A 71 3.09 25.39 -16.26
C ASN A 71 2.84 24.44 -15.08
N GLY A 72 3.43 23.25 -15.10
CA GLY A 72 3.31 22.29 -14.00
C GLY A 72 3.90 22.81 -12.68
N ALA A 73 5.07 23.45 -12.72
CA ALA A 73 5.68 24.08 -11.55
C ALA A 73 4.81 25.22 -10.98
N TYR A 74 4.22 26.01 -11.86
CA TYR A 74 3.29 27.09 -11.49
C TYR A 74 2.06 26.56 -10.77
N LEU A 75 1.44 25.50 -11.29
CA LEU A 75 0.29 24.83 -10.68
C LEU A 75 0.64 24.22 -9.32
N LYS A 76 1.79 23.54 -9.23
CA LYS A 76 2.24 22.86 -8.01
C LYS A 76 2.38 23.81 -6.82
N SER A 77 2.79 25.05 -7.05
CA SER A 77 2.96 26.06 -5.99
C SER A 77 1.64 26.72 -5.55
N ARG A 78 0.53 26.55 -6.28
CA ARG A 78 -0.72 27.31 -6.07
C ARG A 78 -1.96 26.44 -5.83
N LEU A 79 -1.89 25.16 -6.06
CA LEU A 79 -3.00 24.24 -5.85
C LEU A 79 -2.77 23.36 -4.64
N SER A 80 -3.83 23.01 -3.93
CA SER A 80 -3.83 22.08 -2.80
C SER A 80 -3.85 20.61 -3.23
N VAL A 81 -4.28 20.34 -4.47
CA VAL A 81 -4.28 18.99 -5.04
C VAL A 81 -2.84 18.61 -5.45
N PRO A 82 -2.41 17.36 -5.21
CA PRO A 82 -1.10 16.89 -5.63
C PRO A 82 -0.88 17.08 -7.13
N VAL A 83 0.24 17.73 -7.51
CA VAL A 83 0.63 17.94 -8.92
C VAL A 83 1.87 17.13 -9.21
N ILE A 84 1.72 16.13 -10.10
CA ILE A 84 2.82 15.32 -10.62
C ILE A 84 3.45 16.06 -11.79
N LEU A 85 4.74 16.38 -11.61
CA LEU A 85 5.51 17.04 -12.65
C LEU A 85 6.19 16.01 -13.54
N ILE A 86 5.87 16.03 -14.82
CA ILE A 86 6.62 15.26 -15.81
C ILE A 86 8.01 15.89 -15.95
N LYS A 87 9.04 15.07 -15.72
CA LYS A 87 10.43 15.44 -15.97
C LYS A 87 10.95 14.63 -17.15
N PRO A 88 11.61 15.25 -18.13
CA PRO A 88 12.20 14.49 -19.22
C PRO A 88 13.27 13.54 -18.69
N SER A 89 13.26 12.31 -19.14
CA SER A 89 14.30 11.32 -18.83
C SER A 89 15.55 11.59 -19.66
N GLY A 90 16.70 11.01 -19.26
CA GLY A 90 17.91 11.05 -20.07
C GLY A 90 17.70 10.51 -21.49
N TYR A 91 16.84 9.50 -21.64
CA TYR A 91 16.48 8.94 -22.94
C TYR A 91 15.66 9.92 -23.80
N ASP A 92 14.73 10.66 -23.23
CA ASP A 92 13.97 11.70 -23.94
C ASP A 92 14.90 12.77 -24.52
N VAL A 93 15.82 13.23 -23.68
CA VAL A 93 16.84 14.22 -24.07
C VAL A 93 17.69 13.70 -25.22
N LEU A 94 18.19 12.46 -25.11
CA LEU A 94 18.99 11.83 -26.18
C LEU A 94 18.17 11.67 -27.48
N GLN A 95 16.93 11.25 -27.39
CA GLN A 95 16.04 11.09 -28.55
C GLN A 95 15.76 12.45 -29.21
N ALA A 96 15.51 13.50 -28.42
CA ALA A 96 15.28 14.84 -28.94
C ALA A 96 16.55 15.41 -29.63
N LEU A 97 17.71 15.22 -28.99
CA LEU A 97 18.99 15.62 -29.59
C LEU A 97 19.33 14.85 -30.87
N ALA A 98 19.03 13.54 -30.90
CA ALA A 98 19.23 12.74 -32.11
C ALA A 98 18.32 13.21 -33.27
N LYS A 99 17.10 13.65 -32.96
CA LYS A 99 16.20 14.27 -33.96
C LYS A 99 16.74 15.61 -34.43
N ALA A 100 17.19 16.48 -33.50
CA ALA A 100 17.79 17.76 -33.80
C ALA A 100 19.05 17.62 -34.66
N GLY A 101 19.95 16.70 -34.30
CA GLY A 101 21.21 16.45 -35.00
C GLY A 101 21.05 15.93 -36.43
N LYS A 102 19.86 15.39 -36.80
CA LYS A 102 19.54 15.04 -38.20
C LYS A 102 19.21 16.28 -39.05
N LEU A 103 18.83 17.37 -38.42
CA LEU A 103 18.43 18.61 -39.09
C LEU A 103 19.54 19.63 -39.14
N THR A 104 20.35 19.76 -38.08
CA THR A 104 21.37 20.76 -37.92
C THR A 104 22.46 20.34 -36.94
N SER A 105 23.66 20.94 -37.08
CA SER A 105 24.77 20.79 -36.14
C SER A 105 24.74 21.83 -35.00
N SER A 106 23.90 22.89 -35.10
CA SER A 106 23.78 23.96 -34.09
C SER A 106 22.45 23.82 -33.32
N ILE A 107 22.50 23.24 -32.13
CA ILE A 107 21.34 22.86 -31.34
C ILE A 107 21.33 23.67 -30.05
N GLY A 108 20.19 24.32 -29.75
CA GLY A 108 19.86 24.91 -28.46
C GLY A 108 19.07 23.94 -27.59
N VAL A 109 19.35 23.92 -26.29
CA VAL A 109 18.55 23.20 -25.30
C VAL A 109 18.08 24.17 -24.24
N VAL A 110 16.76 24.37 -24.12
CA VAL A 110 16.21 25.35 -23.19
C VAL A 110 15.29 24.64 -22.19
N THR A 111 15.65 24.75 -20.90
CA THR A 111 14.97 24.05 -19.81
C THR A 111 14.46 25.01 -18.74
N TYR A 112 13.46 24.61 -17.97
CA TYR A 112 12.90 25.43 -16.90
C TYR A 112 13.75 25.35 -15.63
N GLN A 113 14.13 26.52 -15.09
CA GLN A 113 14.92 26.76 -13.87
C GLN A 113 16.37 26.32 -13.95
N GLU A 114 16.66 25.09 -14.33
CA GLU A 114 18.00 24.50 -14.29
C GLU A 114 18.39 23.90 -15.64
N THR A 115 19.66 24.02 -16.00
CA THR A 115 20.25 23.30 -17.14
C THR A 115 20.45 21.82 -16.77
N ILE A 116 20.68 20.97 -17.78
CA ILE A 116 20.92 19.53 -17.58
C ILE A 116 22.42 19.28 -17.49
N PRO A 117 23.01 19.07 -16.29
CA PRO A 117 24.47 18.94 -16.13
C PRO A 117 25.07 17.78 -16.94
N ALA A 118 24.32 16.68 -17.08
CA ALA A 118 24.76 15.51 -17.84
C ALA A 118 25.06 15.83 -19.33
N LEU A 119 24.43 16.86 -19.90
CA LEU A 119 24.66 17.25 -21.30
C LEU A 119 26.03 17.84 -21.54
N VAL A 120 26.70 18.40 -20.53
CA VAL A 120 28.07 18.91 -20.65
C VAL A 120 29.05 17.76 -20.95
N ALA A 121 28.89 16.64 -20.26
CA ALA A 121 29.70 15.44 -20.54
C ALA A 121 29.33 14.82 -21.90
N PHE A 122 28.08 14.80 -22.24
CA PHE A 122 27.57 14.28 -23.51
C PHE A 122 28.08 15.10 -24.69
N GLN A 123 28.07 16.43 -24.59
CA GLN A 123 28.59 17.35 -25.60
C GLN A 123 30.05 17.06 -25.93
N LYS A 124 30.91 16.83 -24.91
CA LYS A 124 32.31 16.48 -25.09
C LYS A 124 32.52 15.13 -25.78
N THR A 125 31.69 14.13 -25.38
CA THR A 125 31.81 12.75 -25.89
C THR A 125 31.41 12.63 -27.36
N PHE A 126 30.38 13.34 -27.76
CA PHE A 126 29.81 13.24 -29.11
C PHE A 126 30.15 14.41 -30.02
N ASN A 127 31.03 15.32 -29.58
CA ASN A 127 31.50 16.50 -30.33
C ASN A 127 30.34 17.34 -30.92
N LEU A 128 29.24 17.50 -30.14
CA LEU A 128 28.06 18.27 -30.54
C LEU A 128 28.22 19.73 -30.08
N ARG A 129 27.79 20.67 -30.92
CA ARG A 129 27.66 22.07 -30.53
C ARG A 129 26.29 22.28 -29.91
N LEU A 130 26.22 22.22 -28.57
CA LEU A 130 24.99 22.45 -27.81
C LEU A 130 25.10 23.75 -27.02
N ASP A 131 24.15 24.66 -27.18
CA ASP A 131 24.00 25.85 -26.33
C ASP A 131 22.87 25.58 -25.33
N GLN A 132 23.20 25.37 -24.03
CA GLN A 132 22.26 25.08 -22.97
C GLN A 132 21.87 26.36 -22.23
N ARG A 133 20.57 26.57 -22.09
CA ARG A 133 20.01 27.71 -21.38
C ARG A 133 18.89 27.30 -20.46
N SER A 134 18.62 28.14 -19.45
CA SER A 134 17.46 27.98 -18.58
C SER A 134 16.65 29.27 -18.58
N TYR A 135 15.37 29.15 -18.25
CA TYR A 135 14.45 30.27 -18.13
C TYR A 135 13.57 30.14 -16.87
N ILE A 136 13.05 31.25 -16.38
CA ILE A 136 12.14 31.32 -15.24
C ILE A 136 10.77 31.85 -15.64
N THR A 137 10.73 32.87 -16.51
CA THR A 137 9.48 33.49 -16.99
C THR A 137 9.34 33.32 -18.50
N GLU A 138 8.14 33.59 -19.03
CA GLU A 138 7.93 33.54 -20.49
C GLU A 138 8.74 34.61 -21.22
N GLU A 139 8.88 35.82 -20.63
CA GLU A 139 9.70 36.87 -21.21
C GLU A 139 11.18 36.47 -21.28
N ASP A 140 11.68 35.84 -20.21
CA ASP A 140 13.03 35.30 -20.18
C ASP A 140 13.19 34.19 -21.24
N ALA A 141 12.24 33.29 -21.39
CA ALA A 141 12.23 32.26 -22.42
C ALA A 141 12.34 32.88 -23.83
N ARG A 142 11.56 33.95 -24.11
CA ARG A 142 11.65 34.69 -25.38
C ARG A 142 13.02 35.32 -25.59
N GLY A 143 13.60 35.89 -24.53
CA GLY A 143 14.96 36.43 -24.56
C GLY A 143 15.99 35.36 -24.94
N GLN A 144 15.95 34.20 -24.26
CA GLN A 144 16.87 33.07 -24.52
C GLN A 144 16.71 32.54 -25.95
N ILE A 145 15.49 32.44 -26.47
CA ILE A 145 15.22 32.01 -27.85
C ILE A 145 15.79 32.99 -28.87
N ASN A 146 15.61 34.32 -28.66
CA ASN A 146 16.13 35.34 -29.56
C ASN A 146 17.67 35.37 -29.57
N GLU A 147 18.30 35.20 -28.43
CA GLU A 147 19.78 35.10 -28.34
C GLU A 147 20.30 33.84 -29.04
N LEU A 148 19.65 32.68 -28.88
CA LEU A 148 20.01 31.46 -29.61
C LEU A 148 19.95 31.68 -31.12
N LYS A 149 18.87 32.34 -31.60
CA LYS A 149 18.74 32.69 -33.01
C LYS A 149 19.86 33.60 -33.49
N ALA A 150 20.17 34.63 -32.71
CA ALA A 150 21.26 35.56 -33.03
C ALA A 150 22.65 34.86 -33.11
N ASN A 151 22.83 33.78 -32.30
CA ASN A 151 24.04 32.96 -32.31
C ASN A 151 24.05 31.90 -33.44
N GLY A 152 23.02 31.91 -34.33
CA GLY A 152 22.96 30.99 -35.47
C GLY A 152 22.44 29.59 -35.11
N THR A 153 21.72 29.43 -34.00
CA THR A 153 21.05 28.18 -33.67
C THR A 153 19.85 27.98 -34.62
N GLU A 154 19.72 26.79 -35.19
CA GLU A 154 18.68 26.44 -36.16
C GLU A 154 17.59 25.54 -35.56
N ALA A 155 17.91 24.74 -34.54
CA ALA A 155 16.99 23.87 -33.85
C ALA A 155 17.06 24.04 -32.31
N VAL A 156 15.90 24.03 -31.66
CA VAL A 156 15.81 24.19 -30.20
C VAL A 156 15.02 23.02 -29.61
N VAL A 157 15.63 22.35 -28.63
CA VAL A 157 15.02 21.28 -27.85
C VAL A 157 14.45 21.85 -26.57
N GLY A 158 13.17 21.56 -26.28
CA GLY A 158 12.54 22.04 -25.05
C GLY A 158 11.10 21.55 -24.84
N ALA A 159 10.45 22.04 -23.79
CA ALA A 159 9.04 21.82 -23.51
C ALA A 159 8.14 22.61 -24.51
N GLY A 160 6.81 22.41 -24.45
CA GLY A 160 5.87 23.00 -25.40
C GLY A 160 6.03 24.51 -25.61
N LEU A 161 6.12 25.29 -24.53
CA LEU A 161 6.34 26.74 -24.62
C LEU A 161 7.61 27.07 -25.41
N ILE A 162 8.69 26.32 -25.18
CA ILE A 162 9.98 26.57 -25.87
C ILE A 162 9.92 26.21 -27.32
N THR A 163 9.23 25.11 -27.67
CA THR A 163 9.06 24.70 -29.07
C THR A 163 8.21 25.71 -29.84
N ASP A 164 7.16 26.23 -29.22
CA ASP A 164 6.27 27.23 -29.84
C ASP A 164 7.04 28.55 -30.08
N LEU A 165 7.78 29.04 -29.06
CA LEU A 165 8.59 30.24 -29.19
C LEU A 165 9.72 30.08 -30.21
N ALA A 166 10.31 28.90 -30.34
CA ALA A 166 11.32 28.63 -31.36
C ALA A 166 10.73 28.68 -32.76
N GLU A 167 9.55 28.14 -32.97
CA GLU A 167 8.81 28.18 -34.24
C GLU A 167 8.36 29.60 -34.60
N GLU A 168 7.84 30.37 -33.61
CA GLU A 168 7.54 31.79 -33.80
C GLU A 168 8.78 32.59 -34.24
N ALA A 169 9.94 32.21 -33.72
CA ALA A 169 11.20 32.83 -34.10
C ALA A 169 11.77 32.34 -35.45
N GLY A 170 11.12 31.35 -36.09
CA GLY A 170 11.56 30.75 -37.35
C GLY A 170 12.67 29.71 -37.23
N MET A 171 12.85 29.11 -36.04
CA MET A 171 13.73 27.97 -35.78
C MET A 171 12.91 26.67 -35.68
N THR A 172 13.57 25.51 -35.78
CA THR A 172 12.88 24.22 -35.60
C THR A 172 12.73 23.89 -34.12
N GLY A 173 11.48 23.84 -33.63
CA GLY A 173 11.17 23.42 -32.26
C GLY A 173 11.08 21.89 -32.13
N ILE A 174 11.89 21.27 -31.26
CA ILE A 174 11.89 19.83 -31.01
C ILE A 174 11.41 19.56 -29.60
N PHE A 175 10.28 18.87 -29.52
CA PHE A 175 9.63 18.54 -28.25
C PHE A 175 10.40 17.47 -27.47
N ILE A 176 10.66 17.75 -26.18
CA ILE A 176 11.55 16.95 -25.35
C ILE A 176 10.89 15.71 -24.70
N TYR A 177 9.57 15.70 -24.53
CA TYR A 177 8.89 14.60 -23.85
C TYR A 177 8.52 13.47 -24.82
N SER A 178 8.71 12.22 -24.37
CA SER A 178 8.25 11.03 -25.08
C SER A 178 6.98 10.46 -24.50
N ALA A 179 6.33 9.56 -25.26
CA ALA A 179 5.20 8.79 -24.78
C ALA A 179 5.53 7.93 -23.55
N ALA A 180 6.75 7.41 -23.46
CA ALA A 180 7.19 6.60 -22.33
C ALA A 180 7.21 7.41 -21.01
N THR A 181 7.73 8.64 -21.06
CA THR A 181 7.79 9.54 -19.89
C THR A 181 6.39 9.99 -19.46
N VAL A 182 5.48 10.18 -20.39
CA VAL A 182 4.08 10.49 -20.08
C VAL A 182 3.37 9.27 -19.45
N ARG A 183 3.57 8.05 -19.99
CA ARG A 183 3.06 6.82 -19.36
C ARG A 183 3.56 6.63 -17.93
N GLN A 184 4.83 6.91 -17.69
CA GLN A 184 5.39 6.84 -16.34
C GLN A 184 4.69 7.82 -15.40
N ALA A 185 4.42 9.05 -15.83
CA ALA A 185 3.69 10.03 -15.03
C ALA A 185 2.25 9.60 -14.70
N PHE A 186 1.55 8.90 -15.62
CA PHE A 186 0.26 8.29 -15.31
C PHE A 186 0.38 7.16 -14.29
N SER A 187 1.40 6.32 -14.40
CA SER A 187 1.66 5.26 -13.43
C SER A 187 1.98 5.85 -12.05
N ASP A 188 2.83 6.86 -11.98
CA ASP A 188 3.18 7.58 -10.73
C ASP A 188 1.92 8.24 -10.13
N ALA A 189 1.03 8.80 -10.96
CA ALA A 189 -0.23 9.39 -10.53
C ALA A 189 -1.16 8.33 -9.93
N LEU A 190 -1.29 7.17 -10.58
CA LEU A 190 -2.08 6.06 -10.08
C LEU A 190 -1.54 5.52 -8.77
N ASP A 191 -0.23 5.34 -8.65
CA ASP A 191 0.39 4.86 -7.42
C ASP A 191 0.22 5.88 -6.29
N MET A 192 0.40 7.17 -6.57
CA MET A 192 0.19 8.22 -5.59
C MET A 192 -1.30 8.35 -5.20
N THR A 193 -2.22 8.23 -6.14
CA THR A 193 -3.66 8.25 -5.83
C THR A 193 -4.10 7.01 -5.09
N ARG A 194 -3.56 5.83 -5.39
CA ARG A 194 -3.76 4.61 -4.61
C ARG A 194 -3.20 4.74 -3.19
N MET A 195 -2.04 5.35 -3.03
CA MET A 195 -1.49 5.70 -1.72
C MET A 195 -2.32 6.78 -1.02
N SER A 196 -2.84 7.78 -1.73
CA SER A 196 -3.72 8.83 -1.20
C SER A 196 -5.14 8.33 -0.93
N LEU A 197 -5.67 7.39 -1.74
CA LEU A 197 -6.93 6.69 -1.45
C LEU A 197 -6.77 5.78 -0.24
N ARG A 198 -5.62 5.19 -0.04
CA ARG A 198 -5.24 4.57 1.24
C ARG A 198 -5.10 5.60 2.37
N HIS A 199 -4.92 6.89 2.09
CA HIS A 199 -4.75 7.99 3.05
C HIS A 199 -6.01 8.87 3.25
N ASN A 200 -6.83 9.11 2.24
CA ASN A 200 -8.19 9.67 2.36
C ASN A 200 -9.17 8.63 2.95
N ALA A 201 -8.73 7.37 3.01
CA ALA A 201 -9.16 6.43 4.01
C ALA A 201 -8.92 6.93 5.46
N HIS A 202 -8.36 8.11 5.74
CA HIS A 202 -8.35 8.63 7.10
C HIS A 202 -9.76 9.03 7.59
N ASP A 203 -10.68 9.42 6.73
CA ASP A 203 -12.08 9.55 7.15
C ASP A 203 -12.90 8.27 6.86
N ALA A 204 -12.59 7.51 5.80
CA ALA A 204 -12.95 6.08 5.70
C ALA A 204 -12.11 5.22 6.66
N THR A 205 -10.92 5.61 7.08
CA THR A 205 -10.02 4.98 8.06
C THR A 205 -10.61 5.06 9.47
N ARG A 206 -11.44 6.03 9.83
CA ARG A 206 -12.28 5.92 11.04
C ARG A 206 -13.26 4.72 10.94
N ASN A 207 -13.67 4.31 9.76
CA ASN A 207 -14.44 3.07 9.57
C ASN A 207 -13.56 1.84 9.29
N ALA A 208 -12.36 1.98 8.75
CA ALA A 208 -11.37 0.92 8.53
C ALA A 208 -10.50 0.65 9.77
N LEU A 209 -10.42 1.59 10.72
CA LEU A 209 -9.84 1.41 12.05
C LEU A 209 -10.82 0.70 13.01
N ARG A 210 -11.99 0.26 12.53
CA ARG A 210 -12.89 -0.62 13.27
C ARG A 210 -12.45 -2.06 13.11
N THR A 211 -12.40 -2.76 14.20
CA THR A 211 -12.20 -4.22 14.18
C THR A 211 -13.26 -4.89 13.32
N ARG A 212 -12.81 -5.80 12.46
CA ARG A 212 -13.69 -6.60 11.59
C ARG A 212 -14.24 -7.82 12.32
N TYR A 213 -13.48 -8.33 13.30
CA TYR A 213 -13.75 -9.57 13.98
C TYR A 213 -14.18 -9.37 15.43
N VAL A 214 -15.05 -10.25 15.91
CA VAL A 214 -15.48 -10.35 17.31
C VAL A 214 -14.99 -11.67 17.90
N LEU A 215 -15.06 -11.80 19.23
CA LEU A 215 -14.71 -13.04 19.92
C LEU A 215 -15.47 -14.26 19.38
N GLY A 216 -16.71 -14.08 18.96
CA GLY A 216 -17.54 -15.13 18.35
C GLY A 216 -17.06 -15.63 16.98
N ASP A 217 -16.23 -14.85 16.28
CA ASP A 217 -15.63 -15.26 15.00
C ASP A 217 -14.45 -16.22 15.17
N MET A 218 -13.97 -16.37 16.42
CA MET A 218 -12.97 -17.39 16.76
C MET A 218 -13.66 -18.75 16.85
N LEU A 219 -13.86 -19.37 15.70
CA LEU A 219 -14.50 -20.68 15.57
C LEU A 219 -13.68 -21.76 16.26
N GLY A 220 -14.37 -22.80 16.77
CA GLY A 220 -13.79 -23.94 17.46
C GLY A 220 -14.51 -24.18 18.80
N GLN A 221 -14.75 -25.45 19.14
CA GLN A 221 -15.41 -25.88 20.37
C GLN A 221 -14.48 -26.71 21.26
N SER A 222 -13.23 -26.87 20.86
CA SER A 222 -12.24 -27.60 21.65
C SER A 222 -12.00 -26.94 23.00
N PRO A 223 -11.65 -27.70 24.06
CA PRO A 223 -11.31 -27.15 25.38
C PRO A 223 -10.18 -26.11 25.32
N GLN A 224 -9.21 -26.30 24.42
CA GLN A 224 -8.11 -25.38 24.19
C GLN A 224 -8.62 -24.02 23.69
N MET A 225 -9.53 -24.00 22.73
CA MET A 225 -10.12 -22.75 22.23
C MET A 225 -11.01 -22.07 23.25
N GLU A 226 -11.71 -22.84 24.10
CA GLU A 226 -12.48 -22.27 25.19
C GLU A 226 -11.55 -21.59 26.22
N GLN A 227 -10.44 -22.20 26.56
CA GLN A 227 -9.43 -21.58 27.42
C GLN A 227 -8.85 -20.30 26.82
N VAL A 228 -8.58 -20.29 25.52
CA VAL A 228 -8.16 -19.07 24.78
C VAL A 228 -9.19 -17.96 24.92
N ARG A 229 -10.49 -18.26 24.68
CA ARG A 229 -11.57 -17.26 24.83
C ARG A 229 -11.67 -16.69 26.24
N GLN A 230 -11.58 -17.56 27.24
CA GLN A 230 -11.58 -17.12 28.66
C GLN A 230 -10.38 -16.23 28.99
N THR A 231 -9.20 -16.59 28.48
CA THR A 231 -7.98 -15.79 28.63
C THR A 231 -8.11 -14.42 27.95
N ILE A 232 -8.69 -14.35 26.74
CA ILE A 232 -8.98 -13.09 26.05
C ILE A 232 -9.90 -12.20 26.89
N LEU A 233 -10.99 -12.78 27.44
CA LEU A 233 -11.91 -12.04 28.32
C LEU A 233 -11.26 -11.54 29.61
N LEU A 234 -10.29 -12.30 30.15
CA LEU A 234 -9.48 -11.88 31.29
C LEU A 234 -8.56 -10.72 30.92
N TYR A 235 -7.80 -10.84 29.83
CA TYR A 235 -6.85 -9.82 29.36
C TYR A 235 -7.54 -8.54 28.89
N ALA A 236 -8.78 -8.63 28.46
CA ALA A 236 -9.63 -7.48 28.17
C ALA A 236 -10.02 -6.65 29.41
N ARG A 237 -9.61 -7.03 30.62
CA ARG A 237 -9.82 -6.23 31.85
C ARG A 237 -8.65 -5.29 32.15
N SER A 238 -7.52 -5.45 31.46
CA SER A 238 -6.29 -4.71 31.72
C SER A 238 -5.84 -3.95 30.46
N SER A 239 -5.23 -2.78 30.65
CA SER A 239 -4.55 -2.01 29.59
C SER A 239 -3.11 -2.50 29.32
N ALA A 240 -2.63 -3.50 30.05
CA ALA A 240 -1.29 -4.04 29.90
C ALA A 240 -1.03 -4.55 28.47
N ALA A 241 0.25 -4.53 28.09
CA ALA A 241 0.68 -5.10 26.80
C ALA A 241 0.40 -6.60 26.75
N VAL A 242 -0.01 -7.09 25.58
CA VAL A 242 -0.30 -8.51 25.34
C VAL A 242 0.60 -9.02 24.24
N LEU A 243 1.30 -10.12 24.50
CA LEU A 243 2.04 -10.89 23.51
C LEU A 243 1.24 -12.13 23.11
N ILE A 244 0.92 -12.24 21.83
CA ILE A 244 0.20 -13.38 21.26
C ILE A 244 1.22 -14.26 20.53
N GLU A 245 1.42 -15.46 21.02
CA GLU A 245 2.33 -16.44 20.43
C GLU A 245 1.54 -17.55 19.72
N GLY A 246 2.03 -18.00 18.58
CA GLY A 246 1.43 -19.11 17.84
C GLY A 246 1.91 -19.17 16.41
N GLU A 247 1.84 -20.35 15.84
CA GLU A 247 2.24 -20.60 14.46
C GLU A 247 1.51 -19.73 13.46
N THR A 248 2.08 -19.59 12.26
CA THR A 248 1.44 -18.86 11.17
C THR A 248 0.07 -19.49 10.82
N GLY A 249 -0.95 -18.65 10.69
CA GLY A 249 -2.29 -19.09 10.32
C GLY A 249 -3.17 -19.60 11.48
N THR A 250 -2.75 -19.46 12.74
CA THR A 250 -3.55 -19.87 13.93
C THR A 250 -4.66 -18.88 14.31
N GLY A 251 -4.62 -17.62 13.78
CA GLY A 251 -5.64 -16.60 14.05
C GLY A 251 -5.17 -15.51 15.03
N LYS A 252 -3.87 -15.21 15.10
CA LYS A 252 -3.30 -14.18 15.98
C LYS A 252 -3.98 -12.81 15.85
N GLU A 253 -4.26 -12.38 14.62
CA GLU A 253 -4.95 -11.12 14.36
C GLU A 253 -6.41 -11.11 14.88
N LEU A 254 -7.15 -12.24 14.71
CA LEU A 254 -8.48 -12.37 15.27
C LEU A 254 -8.47 -12.21 16.80
N ALA A 255 -7.51 -12.85 17.46
CA ALA A 255 -7.35 -12.76 18.91
C ALA A 255 -7.04 -11.31 19.35
N ALA A 256 -6.15 -10.61 18.62
CA ALA A 256 -5.83 -9.21 18.91
C ALA A 256 -7.05 -8.29 18.77
N GLN A 257 -7.85 -8.45 17.70
CA GLN A 257 -9.08 -7.69 17.50
C GLN A 257 -10.13 -8.01 18.55
N ALA A 258 -10.27 -9.27 18.96
CA ALA A 258 -11.17 -9.68 20.03
C ALA A 258 -10.78 -9.03 21.37
N ILE A 259 -9.48 -9.06 21.75
CA ILE A 259 -8.98 -8.40 22.95
C ILE A 259 -9.28 -6.90 22.94
N HIS A 260 -9.06 -6.23 21.82
CA HIS A 260 -9.38 -4.81 21.64
C HIS A 260 -10.86 -4.54 21.89
N ARG A 261 -11.75 -5.26 21.18
CA ARG A 261 -13.19 -5.04 21.28
C ARG A 261 -13.73 -5.28 22.68
N GLU A 262 -13.34 -6.38 23.31
CA GLU A 262 -13.78 -6.72 24.66
C GLU A 262 -13.26 -5.71 25.69
N TYR A 263 -12.06 -5.15 25.49
CA TYR A 263 -11.50 -4.11 26.36
C TYR A 263 -12.33 -2.83 26.26
N PHE A 264 -12.53 -2.29 25.06
CA PHE A 264 -13.19 -1.01 24.87
C PHE A 264 -14.72 -1.11 25.10
N ALA A 265 -15.37 -2.24 24.78
CA ALA A 265 -16.77 -2.43 25.08
C ALA A 265 -17.08 -2.27 26.60
N ARG A 266 -16.15 -2.68 27.47
CA ARG A 266 -16.26 -2.53 28.93
C ARG A 266 -16.01 -1.09 29.39
N HIS A 267 -15.12 -0.37 28.72
CA HIS A 267 -14.79 1.03 29.04
C HIS A 267 -15.88 1.99 28.55
N ASP A 268 -16.40 1.77 27.34
CA ASP A 268 -17.47 2.58 26.75
C ASP A 268 -18.81 2.46 27.49
N ALA A 269 -19.07 1.32 28.10
CA ALA A 269 -20.26 1.13 28.95
C ALA A 269 -20.27 2.11 30.15
N ARG A 270 -19.12 2.66 30.52
CA ARG A 270 -18.96 3.62 31.64
C ARG A 270 -18.85 5.08 31.21
N GLN A 271 -18.42 5.38 29.98
CA GLN A 271 -18.04 6.73 29.52
C GLN A 271 -18.76 7.22 28.27
N GLY A 272 -19.66 6.42 27.67
CA GLY A 272 -20.32 6.72 26.39
C GLY A 272 -19.51 6.22 25.17
N LYS A 273 -20.23 5.91 24.07
CA LYS A 273 -19.64 5.34 22.85
C LYS A 273 -18.60 6.28 22.21
N LYS A 274 -17.31 5.97 22.38
CA LYS A 274 -16.21 6.54 21.61
C LYS A 274 -15.72 5.51 20.60
N SER A 275 -15.33 5.96 19.41
CA SER A 275 -14.67 5.09 18.44
C SER A 275 -13.19 5.00 18.80
N HIS A 276 -12.72 3.83 19.21
CA HIS A 276 -11.32 3.57 19.52
C HIS A 276 -10.62 2.94 18.31
N PRO A 277 -9.50 3.50 17.83
CA PRO A 277 -8.79 2.98 16.67
C PRO A 277 -8.11 1.63 17.00
N PHE A 278 -8.18 0.70 16.05
CA PHE A 278 -7.35 -0.51 16.00
C PHE A 278 -6.42 -0.39 14.80
N VAL A 279 -5.15 -0.14 15.04
CA VAL A 279 -4.14 0.06 14.00
C VAL A 279 -3.25 -1.16 13.95
N ALA A 280 -3.16 -1.82 12.80
CA ALA A 280 -2.34 -3.02 12.61
C ALA A 280 -1.18 -2.74 11.66
N VAL A 281 -0.01 -3.27 11.98
CA VAL A 281 1.18 -3.24 11.15
C VAL A 281 1.91 -4.57 11.23
N ASN A 282 2.39 -5.08 10.09
CA ASN A 282 3.24 -6.26 10.04
C ASN A 282 4.70 -5.82 9.96
N CYS A 283 5.50 -6.18 10.97
CA CYS A 283 6.89 -5.75 11.10
C CYS A 283 7.83 -6.43 10.11
N GLY A 284 7.50 -7.63 9.62
CA GLY A 284 8.31 -8.37 8.65
C GLY A 284 7.99 -8.05 7.17
N ALA A 285 6.86 -7.37 6.90
CA ALA A 285 6.41 -7.12 5.53
C ALA A 285 6.94 -5.80 4.92
N ILE A 286 7.67 -4.99 5.69
CA ILE A 286 8.07 -3.62 5.32
C ILE A 286 9.58 -3.47 5.53
N ALA A 287 10.27 -2.82 4.58
CA ALA A 287 11.68 -2.50 4.74
C ALA A 287 11.94 -1.61 5.98
N GLU A 288 13.07 -1.80 6.67
CA GLU A 288 13.40 -1.17 7.95
C GLU A 288 13.16 0.35 7.96
N SER A 289 13.71 1.08 7.01
CA SER A 289 13.56 2.55 6.92
C SER A 289 12.11 3.00 6.72
N LEU A 290 11.31 2.21 6.02
CA LEU A 290 9.89 2.48 5.83
C LEU A 290 9.09 2.13 7.09
N LEU A 291 9.44 1.04 7.77
CA LEU A 291 8.81 0.65 9.03
C LEU A 291 9.05 1.71 10.11
N GLU A 292 10.26 2.28 10.17
CA GLU A 292 10.58 3.38 11.07
C GLU A 292 9.70 4.60 10.83
N ALA A 293 9.62 5.04 9.57
CA ALA A 293 8.81 6.18 9.17
C ALA A 293 7.30 5.93 9.37
N GLU A 294 6.82 4.71 9.17
CA GLU A 294 5.43 4.34 9.43
C GLU A 294 5.11 4.34 10.93
N LEU A 295 5.92 3.68 11.76
CA LEU A 295 5.66 3.55 13.20
C LEU A 295 5.73 4.89 13.92
N PHE A 296 6.81 5.65 13.69
CA PHE A 296 7.14 6.84 14.49
C PHE A 296 6.82 8.17 13.78
N GLY A 297 6.51 8.12 12.46
CA GLY A 297 6.32 9.33 11.66
C GLY A 297 7.63 10.03 11.32
N TYR A 298 7.56 11.11 10.57
CA TYR A 298 8.72 11.90 10.18
C TYR A 298 8.38 13.39 10.04
N GLU A 299 9.38 14.24 10.29
CA GLU A 299 9.29 15.67 10.02
C GLU A 299 9.69 16.00 8.57
N GLU A 300 9.32 17.19 8.13
CA GLU A 300 9.74 17.70 6.82
C GLU A 300 11.27 17.74 6.72
N GLY A 301 11.83 17.19 5.64
CA GLY A 301 13.27 17.15 5.41
C GLY A 301 14.01 15.98 6.08
N ALA A 302 13.34 15.08 6.77
CA ALA A 302 13.97 13.94 7.43
C ALA A 302 14.74 13.00 6.48
N PHE A 303 14.32 12.92 5.22
CA PHE A 303 15.01 12.18 4.15
C PHE A 303 14.62 12.72 2.77
N THR A 304 15.38 12.35 1.73
CA THR A 304 15.11 12.75 0.35
C THR A 304 13.78 12.18 -0.12
N GLY A 305 12.80 13.07 -0.34
CA GLY A 305 11.43 12.68 -0.71
C GLY A 305 10.40 12.78 0.42
N SER A 306 10.79 13.26 1.61
CA SER A 306 9.86 13.55 2.71
C SER A 306 8.80 14.59 2.28
N ARG A 307 7.55 14.43 2.74
CA ARG A 307 6.46 15.36 2.41
C ARG A 307 6.65 16.71 3.14
N ARG A 308 6.25 17.80 2.48
CA ARG A 308 6.07 19.10 3.17
C ARG A 308 5.06 18.95 4.30
N GLY A 309 5.44 19.38 5.51
CA GLY A 309 4.65 19.24 6.73
C GLY A 309 4.82 17.91 7.47
N GLY A 310 5.71 17.02 7.03
CA GLY A 310 5.97 15.75 7.71
C GLY A 310 4.79 14.77 7.63
N ARG A 311 4.81 13.72 8.47
CA ARG A 311 3.74 12.73 8.59
C ARG A 311 3.68 12.13 9.99
N ALA A 312 2.46 12.06 10.54
CA ALA A 312 2.20 11.36 11.80
C ALA A 312 2.44 9.85 11.67
N GLY A 313 3.02 9.25 12.71
CA GLY A 313 3.27 7.81 12.79
C GLY A 313 2.06 7.02 13.28
N LEU A 314 2.15 5.68 13.18
CA LEU A 314 1.08 4.78 13.62
C LEU A 314 0.81 4.86 15.12
N PHE A 315 1.81 5.22 15.96
CA PHE A 315 1.60 5.50 17.38
C PHE A 315 0.70 6.71 17.61
N GLU A 316 0.88 7.79 16.85
CA GLU A 316 0.01 8.96 16.91
C GLU A 316 -1.41 8.63 16.40
N ILE A 317 -1.52 7.87 15.32
CA ILE A 317 -2.79 7.44 14.73
C ILE A 317 -3.57 6.51 15.67
N ALA A 318 -2.87 5.64 16.42
CA ALA A 318 -3.46 4.71 17.38
C ALA A 318 -3.81 5.35 18.73
N HIS A 319 -3.59 6.66 18.90
CA HIS A 319 -3.86 7.37 20.16
C HIS A 319 -5.30 7.17 20.65
N GLY A 320 -5.47 6.81 21.90
CA GLY A 320 -6.77 6.46 22.49
C GLY A 320 -7.32 5.09 22.09
N GLY A 321 -6.50 4.24 21.43
CA GLY A 321 -6.86 2.94 20.92
C GLY A 321 -5.83 1.84 21.11
N THR A 322 -5.66 0.99 20.10
CA THR A 322 -4.72 -0.13 20.13
C THR A 322 -3.84 -0.13 18.89
N LEU A 323 -2.53 -0.31 19.10
CA LEU A 323 -1.56 -0.63 18.06
C LEU A 323 -1.26 -2.13 18.12
N PHE A 324 -1.51 -2.82 17.01
CA PHE A 324 -1.20 -4.24 16.84
C PHE A 324 0.06 -4.40 15.98
N LEU A 325 1.10 -4.97 16.59
CA LEU A 325 2.40 -5.25 15.97
C LEU A 325 2.45 -6.73 15.61
N ASP A 326 2.13 -7.08 14.36
CA ASP A 326 2.24 -8.46 13.89
C ASP A 326 3.68 -8.78 13.50
N GLU A 327 4.10 -10.02 13.73
CA GLU A 327 5.44 -10.54 13.50
C GLU A 327 6.52 -9.69 14.17
N ILE A 328 6.34 -9.39 15.47
CA ILE A 328 7.25 -8.54 16.25
C ILE A 328 8.70 -9.09 16.32
N GLY A 329 8.88 -10.41 16.20
CA GLY A 329 10.19 -11.05 16.14
C GLY A 329 11.03 -10.65 14.93
N GLU A 330 10.39 -10.20 13.84
CA GLU A 330 11.05 -9.74 12.61
C GLU A 330 11.48 -8.26 12.67
N MET A 331 11.20 -7.57 13.80
CA MET A 331 11.54 -6.16 13.94
C MET A 331 13.05 -5.96 14.06
N PRO A 332 13.70 -5.09 13.23
CA PRO A 332 15.12 -4.78 13.35
C PRO A 332 15.52 -4.21 14.72
N LEU A 333 16.70 -4.58 15.20
CA LEU A 333 17.22 -4.16 16.53
C LEU A 333 17.18 -2.64 16.80
N PRO A 334 17.52 -1.76 15.83
CA PRO A 334 17.42 -0.31 16.06
C PRO A 334 15.98 0.13 16.40
N LEU A 335 14.98 -0.47 15.73
CA LEU A 335 13.57 -0.15 15.94
C LEU A 335 13.05 -0.73 17.28
N GLN A 336 13.58 -1.87 17.71
CA GLN A 336 13.28 -2.43 19.04
C GLN A 336 13.67 -1.44 20.17
N THR A 337 14.80 -0.74 20.01
CA THR A 337 15.25 0.27 20.98
C THR A 337 14.30 1.48 21.02
N ARG A 338 13.85 1.95 19.85
CA ARG A 338 12.88 3.06 19.78
C ARG A 338 11.52 2.65 20.33
N LEU A 339 11.06 1.45 19.99
CA LEU A 339 9.80 0.90 20.51
C LEU A 339 9.80 0.83 22.04
N LEU A 340 10.90 0.35 22.63
CA LEU A 340 11.04 0.30 24.10
C LEU A 340 10.84 1.68 24.72
N ARG A 341 11.50 2.71 24.19
CA ARG A 341 11.35 4.09 24.69
C ARG A 341 9.89 4.56 24.64
N VAL A 342 9.20 4.33 23.52
CA VAL A 342 7.79 4.72 23.43
C VAL A 342 6.91 3.99 24.45
N LEU A 343 7.20 2.71 24.72
CA LEU A 343 6.46 1.92 25.71
C LEU A 343 6.71 2.38 27.14
N GLU A 344 7.88 2.94 27.42
CA GLU A 344 8.27 3.43 28.76
C GLU A 344 7.83 4.86 28.99
N GLU A 345 8.15 5.75 28.05
CA GLU A 345 7.96 7.20 28.18
C GLU A 345 6.54 7.64 27.80
N LYS A 346 5.80 6.81 27.05
CA LYS A 346 4.49 7.15 26.49
C LYS A 346 4.52 8.35 25.54
N GLU A 347 5.66 8.55 24.89
CA GLU A 347 5.89 9.63 23.94
C GLU A 347 6.57 9.09 22.69
N VAL A 348 6.25 9.67 21.54
CA VAL A 348 6.89 9.35 20.28
C VAL A 348 7.61 10.57 19.71
N THR A 349 8.85 10.39 19.26
CA THR A 349 9.60 11.42 18.54
C THR A 349 9.67 11.03 17.07
N ARG A 350 9.21 11.91 16.19
CA ARG A 350 9.24 11.69 14.72
C ARG A 350 10.68 11.62 14.22
N VAL A 351 10.89 10.90 13.13
CA VAL A 351 12.20 10.82 12.45
C VAL A 351 12.60 12.21 11.96
N GLY A 352 13.81 12.66 12.29
CA GLY A 352 14.30 14.02 11.99
C GLY A 352 13.73 15.12 12.88
N GLY A 353 12.80 14.79 13.80
CA GLY A 353 12.24 15.73 14.78
C GLY A 353 12.91 15.65 16.14
N HIS A 354 12.65 16.66 16.98
CA HIS A 354 13.15 16.74 18.36
C HIS A 354 12.03 16.89 19.40
N GLN A 355 10.79 17.12 18.95
CA GLN A 355 9.67 17.31 19.86
C GLN A 355 9.00 15.97 20.18
N PRO A 356 8.91 15.56 21.46
CA PRO A 356 8.15 14.40 21.84
C PRO A 356 6.65 14.69 21.77
N VAL A 357 5.90 13.74 21.22
CA VAL A 357 4.43 13.77 21.12
C VAL A 357 3.87 12.73 22.09
N PRO A 358 3.08 13.13 23.10
CA PRO A 358 2.51 12.17 24.04
C PRO A 358 1.47 11.27 23.36
N VAL A 359 1.56 9.95 23.64
CA VAL A 359 0.68 8.94 23.07
C VAL A 359 0.13 8.03 24.16
N ASP A 360 -1.19 7.82 24.15
CA ASP A 360 -1.86 6.82 24.98
C ASP A 360 -2.35 5.68 24.10
N VAL A 361 -1.55 4.64 24.01
CA VAL A 361 -1.78 3.51 23.08
C VAL A 361 -1.62 2.20 23.84
N ARG A 362 -2.62 1.33 23.72
CA ARG A 362 -2.48 -0.06 24.13
C ARG A 362 -1.73 -0.83 23.08
N VAL A 363 -0.67 -1.56 23.45
CA VAL A 363 0.10 -2.37 22.50
C VAL A 363 -0.29 -3.84 22.63
N ILE A 364 -0.61 -4.47 21.50
CA ILE A 364 -0.75 -5.92 21.35
C ILE A 364 0.27 -6.33 20.30
N SER A 365 1.12 -7.28 20.63
CA SER A 365 2.13 -7.83 19.70
C SER A 365 1.85 -9.29 19.40
N ALA A 366 2.22 -9.75 18.20
CA ALA A 366 2.10 -11.14 17.81
C ALA A 366 3.38 -11.65 17.16
N THR A 367 3.69 -12.93 17.35
CA THR A 367 4.83 -13.58 16.72
C THR A 367 4.59 -15.07 16.50
N HIS A 368 5.25 -15.63 15.51
CA HIS A 368 5.41 -17.07 15.33
C HIS A 368 6.81 -17.56 15.76
N CYS A 369 7.74 -16.62 16.01
CA CYS A 369 9.12 -16.89 16.40
C CYS A 369 9.20 -17.24 17.89
N ASN A 370 10.26 -17.99 18.27
CA ASN A 370 10.62 -18.22 19.66
C ASN A 370 11.49 -17.04 20.16
N LEU A 371 10.85 -15.99 20.69
CA LEU A 371 11.56 -14.79 21.16
C LEU A 371 12.59 -15.10 22.26
N GLU A 372 12.42 -16.18 23.04
CA GLU A 372 13.39 -16.57 24.08
C GLU A 372 14.69 -17.08 23.44
N GLU A 373 14.60 -17.76 22.30
CA GLU A 373 15.77 -18.18 21.53
C GLU A 373 16.40 -16.99 20.80
N ASP A 374 15.59 -16.11 20.20
CA ASP A 374 16.05 -14.88 19.54
C ASP A 374 16.79 -13.96 20.50
N MET A 375 16.37 -13.92 21.78
CA MET A 375 17.09 -13.20 22.84
C MET A 375 18.47 -13.82 23.14
N ARG A 376 18.61 -15.16 23.12
CA ARG A 376 19.90 -15.83 23.33
C ARG A 376 20.85 -15.55 22.18
N GLN A 377 20.32 -15.45 20.97
CA GLN A 377 21.08 -15.16 19.75
C GLN A 377 21.36 -13.67 19.55
N GLY A 378 20.83 -12.79 20.42
CA GLY A 378 21.00 -11.35 20.33
C GLY A 378 20.18 -10.67 19.24
N GLN A 379 19.19 -11.37 18.68
CA GLN A 379 18.29 -10.85 17.63
C GLN A 379 17.09 -10.11 18.21
N PHE A 380 16.76 -10.37 19.49
CA PHE A 380 15.69 -9.67 20.20
C PHE A 380 16.17 -9.17 21.55
N ARG A 381 15.80 -7.95 21.92
CA ARG A 381 16.23 -7.32 23.18
C ARG A 381 15.44 -7.88 24.34
N ARG A 382 16.15 -8.20 25.44
CA ARG A 382 15.55 -8.75 26.66
C ARG A 382 14.64 -7.74 27.37
N ASP A 383 15.04 -6.47 27.41
CA ASP A 383 14.26 -5.40 28.04
C ASP A 383 12.90 -5.20 27.32
N LEU A 384 12.91 -5.17 26.01
CA LEU A 384 11.68 -5.08 25.20
C LEU A 384 10.77 -6.29 25.39
N PHE A 385 11.33 -7.52 25.43
CA PHE A 385 10.57 -8.73 25.66
C PHE A 385 9.75 -8.65 26.95
N TYR A 386 10.36 -8.30 28.07
CA TYR A 386 9.64 -8.19 29.35
C TYR A 386 8.59 -7.07 29.35
N ARG A 387 8.76 -6.03 28.55
CA ARG A 387 7.78 -4.96 28.43
C ARG A 387 6.57 -5.36 27.57
N LEU A 388 6.76 -6.20 26.55
CA LEU A 388 5.71 -6.70 25.66
C LEU A 388 4.99 -7.92 26.24
N SER A 389 5.68 -8.77 27.00
CA SER A 389 5.18 -10.07 27.48
C SER A 389 4.55 -10.02 28.88
N ILE A 390 3.97 -8.85 29.27
CA ILE A 390 3.27 -8.73 30.57
C ILE A 390 2.10 -9.72 30.65
N LEU A 391 1.34 -9.84 29.57
CA LEU A 391 0.30 -10.84 29.42
C LEU A 391 0.64 -11.68 28.18
N ARG A 392 0.73 -12.99 28.35
CA ARG A 392 1.06 -13.92 27.24
C ARG A 392 -0.15 -14.77 26.88
N LEU A 393 -0.54 -14.75 25.61
CA LEU A 393 -1.60 -15.57 25.04
C LEU A 393 -1.02 -16.53 24.02
N GLN A 394 -1.06 -17.81 24.31
CA GLN A 394 -0.63 -18.85 23.36
C GLN A 394 -1.82 -19.38 22.57
N LEU A 395 -1.73 -19.34 21.24
CA LEU A 395 -2.73 -19.94 20.36
C LEU A 395 -2.29 -21.34 19.94
N PRO A 396 -3.09 -22.36 20.23
CA PRO A 396 -2.74 -23.74 19.89
C PRO A 396 -2.74 -23.94 18.36
N PRO A 397 -1.76 -24.66 17.80
CA PRO A 397 -1.81 -25.06 16.39
C PRO A 397 -3.00 -26.00 16.13
N LEU A 398 -3.43 -26.09 14.89
CA LEU A 398 -4.64 -26.83 14.51
C LEU A 398 -4.54 -28.32 14.84
N ARG A 399 -3.35 -28.93 14.76
CA ARG A 399 -3.09 -30.32 15.15
C ARG A 399 -3.30 -30.63 16.64
N GLU A 400 -3.27 -29.63 17.52
CA GLU A 400 -3.53 -29.78 18.96
C GLU A 400 -5.01 -29.58 19.34
N ARG A 401 -5.82 -29.13 18.37
CA ARG A 401 -7.28 -28.95 18.53
C ARG A 401 -8.05 -29.71 17.45
N VAL A 402 -7.79 -31.00 17.38
CA VAL A 402 -8.28 -31.92 16.35
C VAL A 402 -9.81 -31.89 16.21
N ALA A 403 -10.54 -31.74 17.34
CA ALA A 403 -11.99 -31.64 17.37
C ALA A 403 -12.55 -30.44 16.58
N ASP A 404 -11.75 -29.42 16.32
CA ASP A 404 -12.16 -28.22 15.59
C ASP A 404 -11.98 -28.37 14.07
N ILE A 405 -11.20 -29.33 13.59
CA ILE A 405 -10.81 -29.44 12.17
C ILE A 405 -12.05 -29.65 11.29
N LEU A 406 -12.89 -30.64 11.59
CA LEU A 406 -14.06 -30.95 10.77
C LEU A 406 -15.12 -29.82 10.80
N PRO A 407 -15.49 -29.23 11.96
CA PRO A 407 -16.39 -28.09 12.01
C PRO A 407 -15.87 -26.86 11.24
N LEU A 408 -14.56 -26.57 11.32
CA LEU A 408 -13.93 -25.49 10.56
C LEU A 408 -13.96 -25.76 9.06
N ALA A 409 -13.62 -26.99 8.64
CA ALA A 409 -13.67 -27.38 7.23
C ALA A 409 -15.10 -27.26 6.67
N GLU A 410 -16.12 -27.71 7.40
CA GLU A 410 -17.52 -27.57 7.00
C GLU A 410 -17.93 -26.10 6.87
N SER A 411 -17.55 -25.28 7.84
CA SER A 411 -17.84 -23.83 7.83
C SER A 411 -17.21 -23.12 6.63
N PHE A 412 -15.93 -23.37 6.36
CA PHE A 412 -15.20 -22.76 5.23
C PHE A 412 -15.76 -23.23 3.90
N LEU A 413 -16.04 -24.52 3.74
CA LEU A 413 -16.61 -25.07 2.52
C LEU A 413 -17.99 -24.46 2.22
N LYS A 414 -18.86 -24.31 3.23
CA LYS A 414 -20.17 -23.64 3.10
C LYS A 414 -20.03 -22.21 2.61
N VAL A 415 -19.13 -21.42 3.24
CA VAL A 415 -18.91 -20.02 2.88
C VAL A 415 -18.38 -19.92 1.45
N SER A 416 -17.43 -20.78 1.06
CA SER A 416 -16.85 -20.75 -0.27
C SER A 416 -17.82 -21.17 -1.36
N LEU A 417 -18.65 -22.19 -1.13
CA LEU A 417 -19.72 -22.61 -2.05
C LEU A 417 -20.80 -21.53 -2.19
N ALA A 418 -21.20 -20.89 -1.09
CA ALA A 418 -22.15 -19.78 -1.13
C ALA A 418 -21.65 -18.61 -1.98
N ALA A 419 -20.35 -18.27 -1.90
CA ALA A 419 -19.73 -17.25 -2.73
C ALA A 419 -19.73 -17.60 -4.22
N LEU A 420 -19.73 -18.91 -4.56
CA LEU A 420 -19.82 -19.44 -5.93
C LEU A 420 -21.27 -19.72 -6.36
N SER A 421 -22.27 -19.32 -5.56
CA SER A 421 -23.71 -19.61 -5.78
C SER A 421 -24.01 -21.13 -5.91
N ALA A 422 -23.18 -21.97 -5.32
CA ALA A 422 -23.32 -23.43 -5.33
C ALA A 422 -23.91 -23.92 -3.99
N PRO A 423 -24.83 -24.91 -4.00
CA PRO A 423 -25.45 -25.40 -2.77
C PRO A 423 -24.53 -26.31 -1.99
N PHE A 424 -24.53 -26.19 -0.66
CA PHE A 424 -23.91 -27.16 0.23
C PHE A 424 -24.90 -28.30 0.52
N SER A 425 -24.77 -29.43 -0.19
CA SER A 425 -25.69 -30.58 -0.11
C SER A 425 -25.41 -31.48 1.11
N ALA A 426 -26.39 -32.32 1.46
CA ALA A 426 -26.24 -33.36 2.50
C ALA A 426 -25.15 -34.39 2.10
N ALA A 427 -25.05 -34.70 0.80
CA ALA A 427 -24.02 -35.61 0.27
C ALA A 427 -22.60 -35.04 0.47
N LEU A 428 -22.40 -33.72 0.23
CA LEU A 428 -21.11 -33.06 0.49
C LEU A 428 -20.74 -33.08 1.97
N ARG A 429 -21.70 -32.94 2.87
CA ARG A 429 -21.48 -33.07 4.31
C ARG A 429 -21.04 -34.49 4.67
N GLN A 430 -21.74 -35.51 4.16
CA GLN A 430 -21.39 -36.92 4.41
C GLN A 430 -19.99 -37.24 3.85
N GLY A 431 -19.67 -36.77 2.65
CA GLY A 431 -18.34 -36.96 2.06
C GLY A 431 -17.23 -36.27 2.87
N LEU A 432 -17.49 -35.08 3.42
CA LEU A 432 -16.54 -34.39 4.29
C LEU A 432 -16.33 -35.15 5.61
N GLN A 433 -17.41 -35.69 6.20
CA GLN A 433 -17.36 -36.56 7.39
C GLN A 433 -16.59 -37.85 7.10
N ALA A 434 -16.83 -38.51 5.96
CA ALA A 434 -16.07 -39.67 5.55
C ALA A 434 -14.56 -39.38 5.38
N SER A 435 -14.21 -38.15 5.11
CA SER A 435 -12.81 -37.67 4.97
C SER A 435 -12.21 -37.22 6.31
N GLU A 436 -12.91 -37.29 7.42
CA GLU A 436 -12.46 -36.83 8.74
C GLU A 436 -11.12 -37.43 9.13
N THR A 437 -10.97 -38.77 9.00
CA THR A 437 -9.73 -39.47 9.34
C THR A 437 -8.52 -38.87 8.60
N VAL A 438 -8.71 -38.51 7.35
CA VAL A 438 -7.65 -37.95 6.51
C VAL A 438 -7.32 -36.51 6.97
N LEU A 439 -8.33 -35.71 7.26
CA LEU A 439 -8.15 -34.32 7.71
C LEU A 439 -7.48 -34.23 9.09
N VAL A 440 -7.82 -35.14 9.99
CA VAL A 440 -7.31 -35.21 11.37
C VAL A 440 -5.85 -35.68 11.43
N HIS A 441 -5.42 -36.57 10.56
CA HIS A 441 -4.05 -37.08 10.56
C HIS A 441 -3.03 -36.17 9.87
N TYR A 442 -3.47 -35.08 9.29
CA TYR A 442 -2.58 -34.10 8.67
C TYR A 442 -2.11 -33.07 9.69
N ASP A 443 -0.83 -32.70 9.67
CA ASP A 443 -0.21 -31.82 10.68
C ASP A 443 -0.60 -30.34 10.55
N TRP A 444 -1.20 -29.94 9.43
CA TRP A 444 -1.64 -28.56 9.15
C TRP A 444 -0.57 -27.48 9.41
N PRO A 445 0.61 -27.52 8.74
CA PRO A 445 1.68 -26.55 9.00
C PRO A 445 1.25 -25.09 8.75
N GLY A 446 0.28 -24.84 7.89
CA GLY A 446 -0.34 -23.53 7.66
C GLY A 446 -1.61 -23.30 8.49
N ASN A 447 -1.93 -24.20 9.41
CA ASN A 447 -3.04 -24.09 10.37
C ASN A 447 -4.40 -23.78 9.70
N ILE A 448 -5.18 -22.86 10.25
CA ILE A 448 -6.50 -22.45 9.73
C ILE A 448 -6.39 -21.84 8.33
N ARG A 449 -5.31 -21.10 8.04
CA ARG A 449 -5.09 -20.49 6.72
C ARG A 449 -4.97 -21.57 5.63
N GLU A 450 -4.26 -22.62 5.91
CA GLU A 450 -4.11 -23.75 4.99
C GLU A 450 -5.43 -24.51 4.81
N LEU A 451 -6.13 -24.81 5.91
CA LEU A 451 -7.44 -25.47 5.88
C LEU A 451 -8.45 -24.66 5.07
N ARG A 452 -8.51 -23.34 5.28
CA ARG A 452 -9.39 -22.44 4.51
C ARG A 452 -9.07 -22.48 3.03
N ASN A 453 -7.79 -22.30 2.65
CA ASN A 453 -7.35 -22.34 1.26
C ASN A 453 -7.65 -23.68 0.58
N MET A 454 -7.60 -24.79 1.36
CA MET A 454 -7.98 -26.10 0.88
C MET A 454 -9.48 -26.17 0.59
N MET A 455 -10.32 -25.67 1.50
CA MET A 455 -11.78 -25.66 1.31
C MET A 455 -12.22 -24.72 0.18
N GLU A 456 -11.56 -23.60 0.00
CA GLU A 456 -11.80 -22.69 -1.13
C GLU A 456 -11.49 -23.35 -2.48
N ARG A 457 -10.36 -24.04 -2.58
CA ARG A 457 -10.02 -24.82 -3.79
C ARG A 457 -11.02 -25.95 -4.03
N LEU A 458 -11.39 -26.68 -2.98
CA LEU A 458 -12.38 -27.72 -3.07
C LEU A 458 -13.74 -27.19 -3.58
N ALA A 459 -14.21 -26.07 -3.05
CA ALA A 459 -15.44 -25.42 -3.49
C ALA A 459 -15.40 -25.06 -4.98
N LEU A 460 -14.26 -24.55 -5.46
CA LEU A 460 -14.08 -24.20 -6.88
C LEU A 460 -14.25 -25.46 -7.77
N PHE A 461 -13.60 -26.57 -7.44
CA PHE A 461 -13.75 -27.82 -8.21
C PHE A 461 -15.19 -28.35 -8.18
N LEU A 462 -15.82 -28.34 -7.02
CA LEU A 462 -17.21 -28.77 -6.84
C LEU A 462 -18.21 -27.90 -7.60
N SER A 463 -17.87 -26.64 -7.90
CA SER A 463 -18.73 -25.74 -8.67
C SER A 463 -18.67 -25.97 -10.18
N VAL A 464 -17.58 -26.58 -10.69
CA VAL A 464 -17.34 -26.82 -12.13
C VAL A 464 -17.81 -28.23 -12.54
N GLU A 465 -17.67 -29.24 -11.66
CA GLU A 465 -18.07 -30.61 -11.91
C GLU A 465 -19.33 -30.94 -11.09
N PRO A 466 -20.51 -31.12 -11.73
CA PRO A 466 -21.80 -31.28 -11.04
C PRO A 466 -21.98 -32.63 -10.34
N THR A 467 -21.04 -33.53 -10.36
CA THR A 467 -21.11 -34.79 -9.64
C THR A 467 -19.86 -35.03 -8.84
N PRO A 468 -19.91 -34.90 -7.54
CA PRO A 468 -19.05 -35.84 -6.89
C PRO A 468 -19.52 -36.28 -5.53
N ASP A 469 -19.43 -37.53 -5.35
CA ASP A 469 -19.17 -38.08 -4.05
C ASP A 469 -17.79 -37.57 -3.60
N LEU A 470 -17.78 -36.73 -2.59
CA LEU A 470 -16.57 -36.22 -1.96
C LEU A 470 -15.93 -37.40 -1.23
N THR A 471 -15.02 -38.07 -1.94
CA THR A 471 -14.34 -39.26 -1.38
C THR A 471 -13.03 -38.83 -0.72
N PRO A 472 -12.51 -39.56 0.27
CA PRO A 472 -11.18 -39.34 0.85
C PRO A 472 -10.06 -39.28 -0.18
N GLN A 473 -10.19 -40.03 -1.27
CA GLN A 473 -9.26 -40.01 -2.41
C GLN A 473 -9.33 -38.73 -3.20
N PHE A 474 -10.54 -38.13 -3.38
CA PHE A 474 -10.70 -36.83 -4.02
C PHE A 474 -10.03 -35.74 -3.20
N CYS A 475 -10.25 -35.68 -1.88
CA CYS A 475 -9.55 -34.76 -0.99
C CYS A 475 -8.03 -34.92 -1.06
N SER A 476 -7.51 -36.12 -1.18
CA SER A 476 -6.07 -36.41 -1.25
C SER A 476 -5.41 -36.07 -2.59
N CYS A 477 -6.13 -36.22 -3.72
CA CYS A 477 -5.61 -35.95 -5.06
C CYS A 477 -5.48 -34.46 -5.38
N TYR A 478 -6.44 -33.64 -4.93
CA TYR A 478 -6.45 -32.21 -5.22
C TYR A 478 -5.64 -31.37 -4.24
N CYS A 479 -5.20 -31.96 -3.12
CA CYS A 479 -4.30 -31.33 -2.14
C CYS A 479 -2.86 -31.74 -2.37
N ARG A 480 -2.23 -31.28 -3.46
CA ARG A 480 -0.86 -31.66 -3.88
C ARG A 480 0.24 -31.48 -2.84
N ASN A 481 0.06 -30.72 -1.79
CA ASN A 481 1.01 -30.57 -0.68
C ASN A 481 0.99 -31.77 0.31
N TRP A 482 0.03 -32.65 0.21
CA TRP A 482 -0.11 -33.84 1.07
C TRP A 482 0.95 -34.91 0.84
N ARG A 483 1.66 -34.87 -0.28
CA ARG A 483 2.69 -35.89 -0.59
C ARG A 483 4.01 -35.72 0.17
N ALA A 484 4.25 -34.56 0.80
CA ALA A 484 5.55 -34.27 1.43
C ALA A 484 5.66 -34.71 2.91
N SER A 485 4.56 -34.90 3.64
CA SER A 485 4.60 -35.36 5.05
C SER A 485 4.08 -36.77 5.22
N ARG A 486 4.76 -37.76 4.59
CA ARG A 486 4.54 -39.18 4.88
C ARG A 486 5.13 -39.52 6.24
N ARG A 487 4.39 -39.33 7.31
CA ARG A 487 4.43 -40.29 8.41
C ARG A 487 3.53 -41.47 7.98
N LYS A 488 4.13 -42.67 7.95
CA LYS A 488 3.56 -43.91 7.50
C LYS A 488 2.16 -44.12 8.06
N LEU A 489 1.13 -43.99 7.22
CA LEU A 489 -0.15 -44.64 7.48
C LEU A 489 0.09 -46.16 7.43
N PRO A 490 -0.33 -46.93 8.43
CA PRO A 490 -0.28 -48.37 8.35
C PRO A 490 -1.17 -48.83 7.18
N LEU A 491 -0.59 -49.60 6.28
CA LEU A 491 -1.17 -50.17 5.06
C LEU A 491 -2.25 -51.25 5.31
N HIS A 492 -2.91 -51.26 6.48
CA HIS A 492 -3.92 -52.25 6.86
C HIS A 492 -5.22 -51.59 7.32
N ALA A 493 -5.95 -50.99 6.39
CA ALA A 493 -7.38 -50.70 6.54
C ALA A 493 -7.99 -50.53 5.14
N TYR A 494 -8.13 -51.67 4.45
CA TYR A 494 -9.06 -51.87 3.36
C TYR A 494 -9.87 -53.13 3.64
#